data_937d0678c9d6bd91858eb5475cc3639f
#
_entry.id   937d0678c9d6bd91858eb5475cc3639f
#
_cell.length_a   1.000
_cell.length_b   1.000
_cell.length_c   1.000
_cell.angle_alpha   90.00
_cell.angle_beta   90.00
_cell.angle_gamma   90.00
#
_symmetry.space_group_name_H-M   'P 1'
#
loop_
_entity.id
_entity.type
_entity.pdbx_description
1 polymer ?
#
loop_
_entity_poly.entity_id
_entity_poly.type
_entity_poly.pdbx_seq_one_letter_code
_entity_poly.pdbx_strand_id
1 'polypeptide(L)'
;TQAKGFESALKAFLADCAGASDCPFSGSVDDSLTEIRALLDNLDASPLRNSDGRQLGSSAMFTAIILPLYNKDNWQYLRQLFTDVFAGDATYAFQLADNYNGRNEDGTYRDNQTEAFISINCLDAHGDGDVATMRAEAAELKQLAPVFGPQMSWGGTGCPNWPVPAKR
;
A
#
# COMPACT_ATOMS: atom_id res chain seq x y z
N THR A 1 -5.79 0.30 -14.91
CA THR A 1 -5.65 -0.57 -13.74
C THR A 1 -5.68 0.25 -12.45
N GLN A 2 -6.05 -0.36 -11.33
CA GLN A 2 -6.12 0.29 -10.01
C GLN A 2 -4.76 0.86 -9.59
N ALA A 3 -3.66 0.15 -9.84
CA ALA A 3 -2.30 0.63 -9.56
C ALA A 3 -2.00 1.98 -10.21
N LYS A 4 -2.39 2.18 -11.48
CA LYS A 4 -2.23 3.48 -12.17
C LYS A 4 -3.05 4.59 -11.53
N GLY A 5 -4.25 4.28 -11.03
CA GLY A 5 -5.10 5.24 -10.33
C GLY A 5 -4.45 5.73 -9.04
N PHE A 6 -3.95 4.82 -8.20
CA PHE A 6 -3.23 5.20 -6.98
C PHE A 6 -1.92 5.92 -7.26
N GLU A 7 -1.16 5.50 -8.27
CA GLU A 7 0.07 6.20 -8.68
C GLU A 7 -0.23 7.64 -9.11
N SER A 8 -1.31 7.87 -9.86
CA SER A 8 -1.73 9.21 -10.27
C SER A 8 -2.17 10.05 -9.08
N ALA A 9 -2.89 9.47 -8.12
CA ALA A 9 -3.29 10.15 -6.89
C ALA A 9 -2.07 10.52 -6.02
N LEU A 10 -1.10 9.61 -5.91
CA LEU A 10 0.15 9.86 -5.19
C LEU A 10 0.96 11.00 -5.84
N LYS A 11 1.08 11.01 -7.17
CA LYS A 11 1.74 12.11 -7.90
C LYS A 11 1.04 13.46 -7.68
N ALA A 12 -0.29 13.46 -7.67
CA ALA A 12 -1.06 14.67 -7.39
C ALA A 12 -0.86 15.15 -5.94
N PHE A 13 -0.83 14.24 -4.98
CA PHE A 13 -0.47 14.56 -3.58
C PHE A 13 0.94 15.17 -3.49
N LEU A 14 1.93 14.56 -4.13
CA LEU A 14 3.32 15.05 -4.08
C LEU A 14 3.46 16.44 -4.71
N ALA A 15 2.74 16.69 -5.81
CA ALA A 15 2.70 18.02 -6.42
C ALA A 15 2.05 19.09 -5.53
N ASP A 16 0.98 18.73 -4.82
CA ASP A 16 0.34 19.60 -3.82
C ASP A 16 1.24 19.82 -2.58
N CYS A 17 1.88 18.73 -2.11
CA CYS A 17 2.80 18.75 -0.98
C CYS A 17 3.98 19.71 -1.20
N ALA A 18 4.56 19.74 -2.40
CA ALA A 18 5.72 20.57 -2.71
C ALA A 18 5.50 22.08 -2.45
N GLY A 19 4.24 22.53 -2.40
CA GLY A 19 3.88 23.91 -2.05
C GLY A 19 3.61 24.15 -0.55
N ALA A 20 3.60 23.10 0.26
CA ALA A 20 3.27 23.17 1.69
C ALA A 20 4.52 23.25 2.56
N SER A 21 4.47 24.03 3.62
CA SER A 21 5.61 24.21 4.56
C SER A 21 5.89 22.97 5.42
N ASP A 22 4.92 22.06 5.51
CA ASP A 22 4.97 20.79 6.25
C ASP A 22 5.20 19.57 5.35
N CYS A 23 5.60 19.78 4.10
CA CYS A 23 5.92 18.68 3.19
C CYS A 23 7.23 17.99 3.61
N PRO A 24 7.20 16.66 3.87
CA PRO A 24 8.40 15.93 4.28
C PRO A 24 9.33 15.60 3.10
N PHE A 25 8.89 15.88 1.88
CA PHE A 25 9.68 15.63 0.66
C PHE A 25 10.35 16.90 0.15
N SER A 26 11.48 16.72 -0.52
CA SER A 26 12.20 17.79 -1.21
C SER A 26 12.51 17.40 -2.66
N GLY A 27 12.69 18.40 -3.53
CA GLY A 27 12.98 18.15 -4.94
C GLY A 27 11.72 18.00 -5.81
N SER A 28 11.82 17.22 -6.88
CA SER A 28 10.73 16.97 -7.81
C SER A 28 9.77 15.88 -7.34
N VAL A 29 8.62 15.76 -8.01
CA VAL A 29 7.68 14.63 -7.79
C VAL A 29 8.38 13.29 -8.06
N ASP A 30 9.22 13.20 -9.06
CA ASP A 30 9.95 11.97 -9.41
C ASP A 30 11.02 11.61 -8.36
N ASP A 31 11.68 12.62 -7.77
CA ASP A 31 12.60 12.40 -6.63
C ASP A 31 11.83 11.83 -5.44
N SER A 32 10.68 12.42 -5.12
CA SER A 32 9.82 11.97 -4.02
C SER A 32 9.27 10.54 -4.24
N LEU A 33 8.88 10.19 -5.47
CA LEU A 33 8.49 8.81 -5.80
C LEU A 33 9.65 7.82 -5.63
N THR A 34 10.86 8.25 -5.98
CA THR A 34 12.06 7.44 -5.79
C THR A 34 12.34 7.22 -4.31
N GLU A 35 12.18 8.27 -3.48
CA GLU A 35 12.34 8.19 -2.03
C GLU A 35 11.30 7.27 -1.38
N ILE A 36 10.02 7.33 -1.80
CA ILE A 36 8.97 6.43 -1.33
C ILE A 36 9.27 4.97 -1.68
N ARG A 37 9.75 4.72 -2.89
CA ARG A 37 10.16 3.35 -3.29
C ARG A 37 11.31 2.85 -2.43
N ALA A 38 12.34 3.67 -2.24
CA ALA A 38 13.46 3.32 -1.37
C ALA A 38 13.01 3.07 0.07
N LEU A 39 12.06 3.85 0.58
CA LEU A 39 11.45 3.60 1.89
C LEU A 39 10.78 2.22 1.95
N LEU A 40 9.96 1.86 0.97
CA LEU A 40 9.30 0.55 0.95
C LEU A 40 10.30 -0.61 0.87
N ASP A 41 11.31 -0.49 0.01
CA ASP A 41 12.38 -1.49 -0.10
C ASP A 41 13.18 -1.62 1.22
N ASN A 42 13.46 -0.51 1.90
CA ASN A 42 14.14 -0.49 3.19
C ASN A 42 13.30 -1.12 4.31
N LEU A 43 11.98 -0.87 4.32
CA LEU A 43 11.07 -1.47 5.29
C LEU A 43 10.95 -2.99 5.12
N ASP A 44 11.14 -3.53 3.93
CA ASP A 44 11.21 -4.97 3.71
C ASP A 44 12.53 -5.58 4.23
N ALA A 45 13.63 -4.87 4.05
CA ALA A 45 14.93 -5.32 4.53
C ALA A 45 15.12 -5.13 6.05
N SER A 46 14.55 -4.08 6.61
CA SER A 46 14.69 -3.68 8.02
C SER A 46 13.39 -3.00 8.52
N PRO A 47 12.38 -3.78 8.91
CA PRO A 47 11.11 -3.23 9.39
C PRO A 47 11.26 -2.34 10.62
N LEU A 48 10.51 -1.23 10.67
CA LEU A 48 10.49 -0.36 11.85
C LEU A 48 9.69 -0.99 12.97
N ARG A 49 10.31 -1.07 14.15
CA ARG A 49 9.65 -1.61 15.35
C ARG A 49 8.73 -0.55 15.97
N ASN A 50 7.45 -0.90 16.12
CA ASN A 50 6.49 -0.09 16.84
C ASN A 50 6.52 -0.37 18.37
N SER A 51 6.02 0.56 19.16
CA SER A 51 5.96 0.45 20.63
C SER A 51 5.12 -0.73 21.13
N ASP A 52 4.11 -1.14 20.34
CA ASP A 52 3.25 -2.32 20.62
C ASP A 52 3.90 -3.67 20.23
N GLY A 53 5.14 -3.64 19.74
CA GLY A 53 5.92 -4.81 19.34
C GLY A 53 5.73 -5.25 17.88
N ARG A 54 4.78 -4.66 17.14
CA ARG A 54 4.64 -4.90 15.69
C ARG A 54 5.81 -4.34 14.90
N GLN A 55 6.01 -4.86 13.71
CA GLN A 55 7.05 -4.43 12.78
C GLN A 55 6.39 -3.88 11.52
N LEU A 56 6.67 -2.61 11.21
CA LEU A 56 6.18 -1.97 9.99
C LEU A 56 7.06 -2.39 8.82
N GLY A 57 6.56 -3.31 8.01
CA GLY A 57 7.13 -3.64 6.70
C GLY A 57 6.42 -2.90 5.57
N SER A 58 6.86 -3.14 4.32
CA SER A 58 6.31 -2.47 3.13
C SER A 58 4.80 -2.67 2.97
N SER A 59 4.27 -3.86 3.27
CA SER A 59 2.84 -4.17 3.10
C SER A 59 1.94 -3.32 4.01
N ALA A 60 2.29 -3.17 5.29
CA ALA A 60 1.52 -2.31 6.20
C ALA A 60 1.68 -0.83 5.85
N MET A 61 2.89 -0.40 5.47
CA MET A 61 3.14 0.97 4.98
C MET A 61 2.36 1.27 3.71
N PHE A 62 2.31 0.34 2.77
CA PHE A 62 1.52 0.45 1.54
C PHE A 62 0.02 0.67 1.85
N THR A 63 -0.54 -0.11 2.78
CA THR A 63 -1.92 0.06 3.24
C THR A 63 -2.16 1.43 3.88
N ALA A 64 -1.21 1.91 4.69
CA ALA A 64 -1.27 3.23 5.31
C ALA A 64 -1.26 4.37 4.28
N ILE A 65 -0.53 4.22 3.17
CA ILE A 65 -0.51 5.18 2.06
C ILE A 65 -1.85 5.18 1.29
N ILE A 66 -2.44 4.01 1.05
CA ILE A 66 -3.67 3.89 0.25
C ILE A 66 -4.84 4.62 0.90
N LEU A 67 -5.02 4.48 2.21
CA LEU A 67 -6.21 5.02 2.89
C LEU A 67 -6.42 6.52 2.64
N PRO A 68 -5.44 7.40 2.86
CA PRO A 68 -5.63 8.82 2.63
C PRO A 68 -5.74 9.21 1.14
N LEU A 69 -5.26 8.38 0.21
CA LEU A 69 -5.31 8.68 -1.23
C LEU A 69 -6.73 8.64 -1.82
N TYR A 70 -7.69 8.03 -1.12
CA TYR A 70 -9.09 8.01 -1.59
C TYR A 70 -9.76 9.38 -1.57
N ASN A 71 -9.27 10.33 -0.74
CA ASN A 71 -9.86 11.67 -0.65
C ASN A 71 -8.76 12.72 -0.48
N LYS A 72 -8.80 13.77 -1.30
CA LYS A 72 -7.85 14.88 -1.24
C LYS A 72 -7.83 15.58 0.14
N ASP A 73 -8.95 15.66 0.83
CA ASP A 73 -9.03 16.26 2.17
C ASP A 73 -8.21 15.51 3.22
N ASN A 74 -7.85 14.26 2.92
CA ASN A 74 -7.03 13.41 3.78
C ASN A 74 -5.52 13.51 3.50
N TRP A 75 -5.08 14.33 2.54
CA TRP A 75 -3.66 14.42 2.18
C TRP A 75 -2.76 14.97 3.31
N GLN A 76 -3.32 15.73 4.24
CA GLN A 76 -2.61 16.09 5.47
C GLN A 76 -2.13 14.86 6.26
N TYR A 77 -2.87 13.75 6.23
CA TYR A 77 -2.49 12.50 6.89
C TYR A 77 -1.32 11.80 6.19
N LEU A 78 -1.16 11.97 4.88
CA LEU A 78 0.03 11.50 4.16
C LEU A 78 1.28 12.29 4.56
N ARG A 79 1.18 13.62 4.70
CA ARG A 79 2.31 14.43 5.16
C ARG A 79 2.76 13.98 6.55
N GLN A 80 1.83 13.80 7.48
CA GLN A 80 2.12 13.30 8.83
C GLN A 80 2.72 11.88 8.79
N LEU A 81 2.11 10.96 8.01
CA LEU A 81 2.59 9.59 7.85
C LEU A 81 4.07 9.54 7.44
N PHE A 82 4.42 10.25 6.36
CA PHE A 82 5.79 10.24 5.86
C PHE A 82 6.76 10.95 6.82
N THR A 83 6.34 12.05 7.45
CA THR A 83 7.15 12.73 8.47
C THR A 83 7.52 11.78 9.61
N ASP A 84 6.54 11.07 10.17
CA ASP A 84 6.76 10.16 11.29
C ASP A 84 7.63 8.96 10.89
N VAL A 85 7.34 8.34 9.76
CA VAL A 85 8.10 7.16 9.30
C VAL A 85 9.54 7.52 8.96
N PHE A 86 9.81 8.68 8.36
CA PHE A 86 11.17 9.16 8.13
C PHE A 86 11.91 9.48 9.44
N ALA A 87 11.19 9.85 10.49
CA ALA A 87 11.74 10.00 11.83
C ALA A 87 11.92 8.67 12.59
N GLY A 88 11.52 7.54 11.99
CA GLY A 88 11.62 6.20 12.59
C GLY A 88 10.43 5.83 13.49
N ASP A 89 9.31 6.57 13.45
CA ASP A 89 8.09 6.29 14.21
C ASP A 89 7.05 5.59 13.31
N ALA A 90 6.69 4.35 13.68
CA ALA A 90 5.72 3.52 12.96
C ALA A 90 4.28 3.69 13.48
N THR A 91 4.06 4.45 14.54
CA THR A 91 2.78 4.50 15.25
C THR A 91 1.64 4.95 14.35
N TYR A 92 1.83 6.05 13.64
CA TYR A 92 0.79 6.61 12.78
C TYR A 92 0.53 5.75 11.53
N ALA A 93 1.56 5.11 10.98
CA ALA A 93 1.42 4.14 9.89
C ALA A 93 0.50 2.98 10.29
N PHE A 94 0.65 2.44 11.50
CA PHE A 94 -0.25 1.41 12.00
C PHE A 94 -1.66 1.89 12.27
N GLN A 95 -1.85 3.12 12.75
CA GLN A 95 -3.19 3.68 12.93
C GLN A 95 -3.95 3.76 11.59
N LEU A 96 -3.29 4.21 10.52
CA LEU A 96 -3.89 4.27 9.18
C LEU A 96 -4.15 2.86 8.61
N ALA A 97 -3.20 1.94 8.73
CA ALA A 97 -3.35 0.57 8.26
C ALA A 97 -4.43 -0.20 9.02
N ASP A 98 -4.49 -0.05 10.34
CA ASP A 98 -5.52 -0.66 11.19
C ASP A 98 -6.91 -0.10 10.85
N ASN A 99 -7.01 1.21 10.62
CA ASN A 99 -8.27 1.83 10.21
C ASN A 99 -8.75 1.28 8.84
N TYR A 100 -7.84 1.16 7.87
CA TYR A 100 -8.15 0.60 6.56
C TYR A 100 -8.65 -0.85 6.66
N ASN A 101 -8.00 -1.66 7.49
CA ASN A 101 -8.31 -3.08 7.66
C ASN A 101 -9.43 -3.34 8.69
N GLY A 102 -9.98 -2.32 9.33
CA GLY A 102 -10.99 -2.48 10.39
C GLY A 102 -10.46 -3.17 11.65
N ARG A 103 -9.15 -3.09 11.93
CA ARG A 103 -8.53 -3.69 13.11
C ARG A 103 -8.70 -2.78 14.33
N ASN A 104 -9.15 -3.37 15.45
CA ASN A 104 -9.31 -2.71 16.74
C ASN A 104 -7.98 -2.70 17.52
N GLU A 105 -7.89 -1.87 18.57
CA GLU A 105 -6.72 -1.78 19.44
C GLU A 105 -6.36 -3.10 20.14
N ASP A 106 -7.37 -3.91 20.47
CA ASP A 106 -7.21 -5.22 21.09
C ASP A 106 -6.79 -6.33 20.11
N GLY A 107 -6.63 -5.98 18.83
CA GLY A 107 -6.24 -6.91 17.76
C GLY A 107 -7.38 -7.68 17.12
N THR A 108 -8.62 -7.50 17.57
CA THR A 108 -9.81 -8.02 16.88
C THR A 108 -10.15 -7.19 15.64
N TYR A 109 -11.06 -7.66 14.80
CA TYR A 109 -11.52 -6.95 13.62
C TYR A 109 -13.00 -6.58 13.76
N ARG A 110 -13.39 -5.42 13.22
CA ARG A 110 -14.77 -4.91 13.28
C ARG A 110 -15.75 -5.79 12.51
N ASP A 111 -15.29 -6.40 11.45
CA ASP A 111 -16.08 -7.22 10.53
C ASP A 111 -15.19 -8.22 9.78
N ASN A 112 -15.76 -8.95 8.82
CA ASN A 112 -15.06 -9.92 7.96
C ASN A 112 -14.79 -9.36 6.56
N GLN A 113 -14.62 -8.06 6.42
CA GLN A 113 -14.46 -7.40 5.11
C GLN A 113 -13.28 -7.98 4.32
N THR A 114 -12.14 -8.26 4.97
CA THR A 114 -10.96 -8.81 4.31
C THR A 114 -11.20 -10.22 3.77
N GLU A 115 -11.81 -11.10 4.56
CA GLU A 115 -12.16 -12.47 4.16
C GLU A 115 -13.20 -12.46 3.04
N ALA A 116 -14.22 -11.60 3.15
CA ALA A 116 -15.24 -11.43 2.12
C ALA A 116 -14.61 -10.90 0.81
N PHE A 117 -13.72 -9.92 0.89
CA PHE A 117 -13.01 -9.38 -0.28
C PHE A 117 -12.20 -10.45 -1.01
N ILE A 118 -11.40 -11.23 -0.26
CA ILE A 118 -10.61 -12.33 -0.84
C ILE A 118 -11.53 -13.37 -1.48
N SER A 119 -12.58 -13.78 -0.78
CA SER A 119 -13.53 -14.80 -1.24
C SER A 119 -14.23 -14.38 -2.55
N ILE A 120 -14.70 -13.13 -2.61
CA ILE A 120 -15.38 -12.58 -3.80
C ILE A 120 -14.39 -12.48 -4.98
N ASN A 121 -13.19 -11.94 -4.74
CA ASN A 121 -12.20 -11.82 -5.82
C ASN A 121 -11.76 -13.18 -6.38
N CYS A 122 -11.58 -14.20 -5.53
CA CYS A 122 -11.23 -15.53 -5.98
C CYS A 122 -12.38 -16.25 -6.70
N LEU A 123 -13.63 -15.86 -6.47
CA LEU A 123 -14.79 -16.36 -7.21
C LEU A 123 -15.00 -15.64 -8.55
N ASP A 124 -14.59 -14.38 -8.64
CA ASP A 124 -14.77 -13.54 -9.83
C ASP A 124 -13.62 -13.69 -10.85
N ALA A 125 -12.40 -13.92 -10.37
CA ALA A 125 -11.23 -14.00 -11.23
C ALA A 125 -10.32 -15.16 -10.82
N HIS A 126 -10.13 -16.13 -11.72
CA HIS A 126 -9.04 -17.10 -11.59
C HIS A 126 -7.75 -16.50 -12.11
N GLY A 127 -6.78 -16.34 -11.19
CA GLY A 127 -5.38 -16.34 -11.62
C GLY A 127 -4.94 -17.79 -11.81
N ASP A 128 -4.16 -18.06 -12.83
CA ASP A 128 -3.54 -19.39 -13.05
C ASP A 128 -2.47 -19.73 -12.00
N GLY A 129 -2.10 -18.76 -11.15
CA GLY A 129 -1.09 -18.91 -10.11
C GLY A 129 0.33 -19.05 -10.65
N ASP A 130 0.53 -18.85 -11.96
CA ASP A 130 1.87 -18.93 -12.55
C ASP A 130 2.75 -17.76 -12.10
N VAL A 131 3.75 -18.09 -11.29
CA VAL A 131 4.69 -17.12 -10.73
C VAL A 131 5.51 -16.41 -11.83
N ALA A 132 5.78 -17.07 -12.95
CA ALA A 132 6.53 -16.46 -14.05
C ALA A 132 5.69 -15.37 -14.74
N THR A 133 4.42 -15.65 -15.00
CA THR A 133 3.45 -14.68 -15.51
C THR A 133 3.30 -13.49 -14.56
N MET A 134 3.12 -13.73 -13.26
CA MET A 134 3.00 -12.66 -12.26
C MET A 134 4.26 -11.78 -12.17
N ARG A 135 5.45 -12.38 -12.30
CA ARG A 135 6.72 -11.61 -12.34
C ARG A 135 6.81 -10.72 -13.59
N ALA A 136 6.35 -11.22 -14.74
CA ALA A 136 6.34 -10.43 -15.97
C ALA A 136 5.35 -9.25 -15.84
N GLU A 137 4.15 -9.50 -15.30
CA GLU A 137 3.16 -8.44 -15.02
C GLU A 137 3.67 -7.42 -13.99
N ALA A 138 4.35 -7.88 -12.94
CA ALA A 138 4.97 -7.00 -11.96
C ALA A 138 6.04 -6.09 -12.58
N ALA A 139 6.84 -6.62 -13.51
CA ALA A 139 7.86 -5.85 -14.21
C ALA A 139 7.22 -4.79 -15.14
N GLU A 140 6.13 -5.12 -15.81
CA GLU A 140 5.37 -4.17 -16.65
C GLU A 140 4.69 -3.10 -15.77
N LEU A 141 3.99 -3.50 -14.73
CA LEU A 141 3.31 -2.58 -13.81
C LEU A 141 4.29 -1.65 -13.09
N LYS A 142 5.49 -2.11 -12.78
CA LYS A 142 6.55 -1.28 -12.19
C LYS A 142 6.93 -0.10 -13.11
N GLN A 143 6.87 -0.27 -14.43
CA GLN A 143 7.14 0.83 -15.37
C GLN A 143 6.01 1.87 -15.40
N LEU A 144 4.77 1.41 -15.22
CA LEU A 144 3.57 2.23 -15.33
C LEU A 144 3.15 2.87 -14.00
N ALA A 145 3.46 2.22 -12.90
CA ALA A 145 3.13 2.60 -11.52
C ALA A 145 4.27 2.15 -10.60
N PRO A 146 5.37 2.92 -10.53
CA PRO A 146 6.60 2.50 -9.85
C PRO A 146 6.43 2.18 -8.37
N VAL A 147 5.52 2.85 -7.66
CA VAL A 147 5.24 2.62 -6.24
C VAL A 147 4.20 1.51 -6.06
N PHE A 148 3.07 1.59 -6.76
CA PHE A 148 1.93 0.69 -6.54
C PHE A 148 1.99 -0.59 -7.37
N GLY A 149 2.61 -0.57 -8.55
CA GLY A 149 2.65 -1.69 -9.47
C GLY A 149 3.24 -2.96 -8.85
N PRO A 150 4.45 -2.92 -8.29
CA PRO A 150 5.09 -4.10 -7.71
C PRO A 150 4.27 -4.78 -6.61
N GLN A 151 3.67 -4.00 -5.72
CA GLN A 151 2.87 -4.53 -4.61
C GLN A 151 1.53 -5.10 -5.07
N MET A 152 0.87 -4.47 -6.05
CA MET A 152 -0.47 -4.89 -6.51
C MET A 152 -0.44 -6.04 -7.52
N SER A 153 0.73 -6.43 -8.02
CA SER A 153 0.86 -7.52 -8.99
C SER A 153 0.66 -8.91 -8.38
N TRP A 154 0.80 -9.04 -7.07
CA TRP A 154 0.77 -10.33 -6.37
C TRP A 154 -0.59 -10.70 -5.79
N GLY A 155 -1.62 -9.90 -6.05
CA GLY A 155 -2.97 -10.12 -5.51
C GLY A 155 -3.63 -11.44 -5.94
N GLY A 156 -3.21 -12.02 -7.06
CA GLY A 156 -3.72 -13.30 -7.57
C GLY A 156 -3.12 -14.55 -6.92
N THR A 157 -2.09 -14.44 -6.09
CA THR A 157 -1.38 -15.62 -5.52
C THR A 157 -2.22 -16.45 -4.55
N GLY A 158 -3.25 -15.89 -3.96
CA GLY A 158 -4.12 -16.57 -2.99
C GLY A 158 -5.24 -17.40 -3.59
N CYS A 159 -5.55 -17.24 -4.89
CA CYS A 159 -6.72 -17.85 -5.51
C CYS A 159 -6.52 -19.21 -6.20
N PRO A 160 -5.33 -19.64 -6.64
CA PRO A 160 -5.17 -20.88 -7.43
C PRO A 160 -5.70 -22.14 -6.77
N ASN A 161 -5.67 -22.19 -5.43
CA ASN A 161 -6.17 -23.32 -4.63
C ASN A 161 -7.52 -23.01 -3.97
N TRP A 162 -8.26 -22.03 -4.46
CA TRP A 162 -9.59 -21.71 -3.92
C TRP A 162 -10.54 -22.90 -4.17
N PRO A 163 -11.25 -23.40 -3.14
CA PRO A 163 -11.97 -24.67 -3.22
C PRO A 163 -13.20 -24.65 -4.12
N VAL A 164 -13.62 -23.48 -4.57
CA VAL A 164 -14.77 -23.29 -5.47
C VAL A 164 -14.30 -22.66 -6.77
N PRO A 165 -14.60 -23.25 -7.93
CA PRO A 165 -14.19 -22.68 -9.22
C PRO A 165 -14.90 -21.34 -9.47
N ALA A 166 -14.19 -20.39 -10.11
CA ALA A 166 -14.80 -19.16 -10.58
C ALA A 166 -15.96 -19.45 -11.54
N LYS A 167 -16.99 -18.65 -11.44
CA LYS A 167 -18.19 -18.80 -12.27
C LYS A 167 -18.15 -18.04 -13.59
N ARG A 168 -17.04 -17.35 -13.88
CA ARG A 168 -16.88 -16.55 -15.12
C ARG A 168 -15.59 -16.89 -15.83
#